data_191aa3ce7f61b65fdbfa44fe2be59d0d
#
_entry.id   191aa3ce7f61b65fdbfa44fe2be59d0d
#
_cell.length_a   1.000
_cell.length_b   1.000
_cell.length_c   1.000
_cell.angle_alpha   90.00
_cell.angle_beta   90.00
_cell.angle_gamma   90.00
#
_symmetry.space_group_name_H-M   'P 1'
#
loop_
_entity.id
_entity.type
_entity.pdbx_description
1 polymer ?
#
loop_
_entity_poly.entity_id
_entity_poly.type
_entity_poly.pdbx_seq_one_letter_code
_entity_poly.pdbx_strand_id
1 'polypeptide(L)'
;MAEGDKKFSKQLIGKTVVSKTGKRFGEIGDIIFETRSGELIHMVLTNPTSYTEKLELEKDKENRILIPFSAVIAIGDFMVIAEEDII
;
A
#
# COMPACT_ATOMS: atom_id res chain seq x y z
N MET A 1 7.88 13.07 -13.81
CA MET A 1 8.31 12.22 -12.71
C MET A 1 9.76 11.81 -12.90
N ALA A 2 10.53 11.88 -11.84
CA ALA A 2 11.94 11.55 -11.91
C ALA A 2 12.16 10.04 -12.07
N GLU A 3 13.29 9.69 -12.69
CA GLU A 3 13.65 8.30 -12.90
C GLU A 3 13.76 7.52 -11.59
N GLY A 4 14.19 8.19 -10.51
CA GLY A 4 14.28 7.59 -9.18
C GLY A 4 12.93 7.13 -8.66
N ASP A 5 11.85 7.85 -9.01
CA ASP A 5 10.50 7.47 -8.60
C ASP A 5 10.07 6.15 -9.23
N LYS A 6 10.46 5.91 -10.48
CA LYS A 6 10.14 4.65 -11.15
C LYS A 6 10.86 3.48 -10.48
N LYS A 7 12.11 3.67 -10.09
CA LYS A 7 12.86 2.63 -9.38
C LYS A 7 12.23 2.34 -8.03
N PHE A 8 11.83 3.39 -7.32
CA PHE A 8 11.19 3.26 -6.02
C PHE A 8 9.88 2.46 -6.15
N SER A 9 9.06 2.78 -7.16
CA SER A 9 7.81 2.07 -7.39
C SER A 9 8.04 0.58 -7.63
N LYS A 10 9.04 0.24 -8.46
CA LYS A 10 9.35 -1.14 -8.76
C LYS A 10 9.78 -1.91 -7.52
N GLN A 11 10.48 -1.23 -6.59
CA GLN A 11 10.89 -1.85 -5.35
C GLN A 11 9.72 -2.14 -4.42
N LEU A 12 8.64 -1.40 -4.55
CA LEU A 12 7.47 -1.57 -3.69
C LEU A 12 6.57 -2.72 -4.17
N ILE A 13 6.49 -2.93 -5.48
CA ILE A 13 5.63 -3.98 -6.04
C ILE A 13 6.07 -5.35 -5.53
N GLY A 14 5.12 -6.11 -5.05
CA GLY A 14 5.37 -7.45 -4.52
C GLY A 14 5.75 -7.48 -3.04
N LYS A 15 6.01 -6.32 -2.43
CA LYS A 15 6.37 -6.27 -1.02
C LYS A 15 5.19 -6.67 -0.14
N THR A 16 5.48 -7.42 0.91
CA THR A 16 4.45 -7.79 1.88
C THR A 16 4.14 -6.61 2.79
N VAL A 17 2.85 -6.36 3.00
CA VAL A 17 2.38 -5.27 3.87
C VAL A 17 1.97 -5.85 5.21
N VAL A 18 2.52 -5.30 6.30
CA VAL A 18 2.21 -5.72 7.66
C VAL A 18 1.94 -4.50 8.53
N SER A 19 1.17 -4.69 9.60
CA SER A 19 0.95 -3.64 10.58
C SER A 19 2.09 -3.61 11.59
N LYS A 20 2.11 -2.56 12.43
CA LYS A 20 3.09 -2.44 13.51
C LYS A 20 3.07 -3.66 14.45
N THR A 21 1.93 -4.30 14.58
CA THR A 21 1.77 -5.45 15.48
C THR A 21 2.03 -6.78 14.78
N GLY A 22 2.44 -6.74 13.52
CA GLY A 22 2.77 -7.94 12.77
C GLY A 22 1.61 -8.59 12.03
N LYS A 23 0.47 -7.94 11.95
CA LYS A 23 -0.66 -8.46 11.18
C LYS A 23 -0.37 -8.31 9.70
N ARG A 24 -0.46 -9.40 8.97
CA ARG A 24 -0.20 -9.40 7.54
C ARG A 24 -1.46 -8.97 6.79
N PHE A 25 -1.30 -8.00 5.88
CA PHE A 25 -2.42 -7.45 5.10
C PHE A 25 -2.51 -8.04 3.69
N GLY A 26 -1.38 -8.28 3.07
CA GLY A 26 -1.29 -8.74 1.70
C GLY A 26 0.00 -8.25 1.08
N GLU A 27 -0.03 -7.99 -0.23
CA GLU A 27 1.15 -7.56 -0.97
C GLU A 27 0.80 -6.34 -1.81
N ILE A 28 1.82 -5.57 -2.19
CA ILE A 28 1.63 -4.42 -3.07
C ILE A 28 1.53 -4.91 -4.51
N GLY A 29 0.37 -4.66 -5.15
CA GLY A 29 0.16 -5.07 -6.53
C GLY A 29 0.24 -3.95 -7.54
N ASP A 30 0.05 -2.70 -7.10
CA ASP A 30 0.10 -1.56 -8.00
C ASP A 30 0.28 -0.28 -7.18
N ILE A 31 0.61 0.81 -7.86
CA ILE A 31 0.87 2.11 -7.24
C ILE A 31 0.03 3.17 -7.96
N ILE A 32 -0.58 4.06 -7.20
CA ILE A 32 -1.36 5.16 -7.75
C ILE A 32 -0.67 6.47 -7.43
N PHE A 33 -0.38 7.26 -8.45
CA PHE A 33 0.26 8.56 -8.33
C PHE A 33 -0.72 9.69 -8.59
N GLU A 34 -0.47 10.82 -7.96
CA GLU A 34 -1.18 12.05 -8.28
C GLU A 34 -0.68 12.54 -9.64
N THR A 35 -1.62 12.83 -10.57
CA THR A 35 -1.26 13.17 -11.95
C THR A 35 -0.53 14.50 -12.08
N ARG A 36 -0.78 15.45 -11.18
CA ARG A 36 -0.17 16.77 -11.27
C ARG A 36 1.22 16.83 -10.63
N SER A 37 1.36 16.24 -9.46
CA SER A 37 2.59 16.34 -8.67
C SER A 37 3.51 15.16 -8.90
N GLY A 38 2.98 14.04 -9.37
CA GLY A 38 3.73 12.79 -9.48
C GLY A 38 3.93 12.11 -8.14
N GLU A 39 3.31 12.61 -7.08
CA GLU A 39 3.45 12.00 -5.77
C GLU A 39 2.69 10.69 -5.67
N LEU A 40 3.28 9.73 -4.97
CA LEU A 40 2.63 8.47 -4.66
C LEU A 40 1.59 8.72 -3.58
N ILE A 41 0.33 8.43 -3.86
CA ILE A 41 -0.76 8.69 -2.92
C ILE A 41 -1.38 7.41 -2.37
N HIS A 42 -1.50 6.36 -3.18
CA HIS A 42 -2.08 5.10 -2.74
C HIS A 42 -1.32 3.93 -3.30
N MET A 43 -1.41 2.81 -2.59
CA MET A 43 -0.93 1.52 -3.08
C MET A 43 -2.12 0.59 -3.17
N VAL A 44 -2.16 -0.24 -4.21
CA VAL A 44 -3.21 -1.23 -4.38
C VAL A 44 -2.75 -2.52 -3.75
N LEU A 45 -3.52 -3.02 -2.80
CA LEU A 45 -3.22 -4.27 -2.12
C LEU A 45 -3.71 -5.43 -2.96
N THR A 46 -2.88 -6.47 -3.12
CA THR A 46 -3.26 -7.70 -3.80
C THR A 46 -3.08 -8.86 -2.83
N ASN A 47 -3.71 -9.98 -3.12
CA ASN A 47 -3.68 -11.17 -2.27
C ASN A 47 -4.00 -10.84 -0.81
N PRO A 48 -5.12 -10.13 -0.54
CA PRO A 48 -5.45 -9.75 0.82
C PRO A 48 -5.66 -10.97 1.71
N THR A 49 -5.22 -10.86 2.96
CA THR A 49 -5.44 -11.92 3.94
C THR A 49 -6.88 -11.88 4.44
N SER A 50 -7.31 -12.94 5.11
CA SER A 50 -8.65 -12.96 5.69
C SER A 50 -8.82 -11.85 6.75
N TYR A 51 -7.75 -11.49 7.43
CA TYR A 51 -7.76 -10.37 8.37
C TYR A 51 -8.13 -9.07 7.66
N THR A 52 -7.50 -8.82 6.51
CA THR A 52 -7.75 -7.61 5.71
C THR A 52 -9.18 -7.57 5.20
N GLU A 53 -9.69 -8.72 4.75
CA GLU A 53 -11.03 -8.78 4.18
C GLU A 53 -12.13 -8.50 5.19
N LYS A 54 -11.85 -8.70 6.48
CA LYS A 54 -12.79 -8.38 7.55
C LYS A 54 -12.83 -6.89 7.87
N LEU A 55 -11.82 -6.15 7.45
CA LEU A 55 -11.77 -4.71 7.67
C LEU A 55 -12.47 -4.00 6.52
N GLU A 56 -13.11 -2.86 6.83
CA GLU A 56 -13.76 -2.06 5.79
C GLU A 56 -12.78 -1.00 5.31
N LEU A 57 -11.81 -1.42 4.51
CA LEU A 57 -10.81 -0.52 3.99
C LEU A 57 -11.31 0.18 2.72
N GLU A 58 -10.67 1.30 2.41
CA GLU A 58 -10.99 2.07 1.20
C GLU A 58 -10.78 1.21 -0.05
N LYS A 59 -11.69 1.35 -1.02
CA LYS A 59 -11.60 0.62 -2.28
C LYS A 59 -11.87 1.56 -3.44
N ASP A 60 -11.31 1.23 -4.59
CA ASP A 60 -11.55 2.02 -5.80
C ASP A 60 -12.77 1.47 -6.55
N LYS A 61 -13.04 2.02 -7.75
CA LYS A 61 -14.18 1.61 -8.55
C LYS A 61 -14.14 0.15 -8.98
N GLU A 62 -12.95 -0.42 -9.05
CA GLU A 62 -12.75 -1.81 -9.43
C GLU A 62 -12.72 -2.74 -8.22
N ASN A 63 -13.09 -2.21 -7.05
CA ASN A 63 -13.12 -2.95 -5.79
C ASN A 63 -11.74 -3.40 -5.32
N ARG A 64 -10.69 -2.68 -5.73
CA ARG A 64 -9.34 -2.94 -5.28
C ARG A 64 -9.10 -2.20 -3.97
N ILE A 65 -8.45 -2.86 -3.02
CA ILE A 65 -8.16 -2.27 -1.70
C ILE A 65 -7.04 -1.26 -1.84
N LEU A 66 -7.26 -0.05 -1.32
CA LEU A 66 -6.30 1.04 -1.39
C LEU A 66 -5.70 1.30 -0.02
N ILE A 67 -4.36 1.39 0.04
CA ILE A 67 -3.64 1.76 1.26
C ILE A 67 -3.01 3.12 1.00
N PRO A 68 -3.38 4.16 1.78
CA PRO A 68 -2.77 5.47 1.57
C PRO A 68 -1.30 5.45 1.97
N PHE A 69 -0.47 6.09 1.17
CA PHE A 69 0.96 6.13 1.45
C PHE A 69 1.25 6.83 2.77
N SER A 70 0.36 7.73 3.18
CA SER A 70 0.50 8.43 4.46
C SER A 70 0.46 7.50 5.67
N ALA A 71 -0.06 6.30 5.50
CA ALA A 71 -0.11 5.31 6.58
C ALA A 71 1.19 4.51 6.71
N VAL A 72 2.11 4.66 5.76
CA VAL A 72 3.36 3.90 5.76
C VAL A 72 4.31 4.45 6.82
N ILE A 73 4.80 3.57 7.69
CA ILE A 73 5.72 3.93 8.75
C ILE A 73 7.16 3.63 8.34
N ALA A 74 7.39 2.48 7.73
CA ALA A 74 8.73 2.03 7.37
C ALA A 74 8.66 1.10 6.17
N ILE A 75 9.71 1.12 5.37
CA ILE A 75 9.84 0.25 4.20
C ILE A 75 11.20 -0.43 4.29
N GLY A 76 11.18 -1.76 4.33
CA GLY A 76 12.36 -2.59 4.34
C GLY A 76 12.03 -3.85 3.57
N ASP A 77 12.32 -5.01 4.16
CA ASP A 77 11.90 -6.29 3.57
C ASP A 77 10.37 -6.36 3.52
N PHE A 78 9.72 -5.73 4.51
CA PHE A 78 8.28 -5.59 4.55
C PHE A 78 7.93 -4.12 4.54
N MET A 79 6.71 -3.81 4.10
CA MET A 79 6.17 -2.47 4.24
C MET A 79 5.32 -2.44 5.51
N VAL A 80 5.71 -1.61 6.48
CA VAL A 80 5.02 -1.50 7.77
C VAL A 80 4.07 -0.31 7.72
N ILE A 81 2.81 -0.55 8.07
CA ILE A 81 1.79 0.50 8.05
C ILE A 81 1.18 0.69 9.43
N ALA A 82 0.65 1.89 9.64
CA ALA A 82 -0.11 2.22 10.86
C ALA A 82 -1.57 1.82 10.60
N GLU A 83 -1.98 0.70 11.16
CA GLU A 83 -3.33 0.18 10.94
C GLU A 83 -4.39 1.19 11.36
N GLU A 84 -4.16 1.93 12.44
CA GLU A 84 -5.08 2.93 12.95
C GLU A 84 -5.35 4.07 11.96
N ASP A 85 -4.48 4.26 10.98
CA ASP A 85 -4.63 5.33 9.98
C ASP A 85 -5.47 4.89 8.78
N ILE A 86 -5.84 3.63 8.70
CA ILE A 86 -6.59 3.11 7.55
C ILE A 86 -7.92 2.46 7.93
N ILE A 87 -8.18 2.32 9.22
CA ILE A 87 -9.44 1.74 9.71
C ILE A 87 -10.46 2.83 10.00
#